data_0abb7a4cdc074f4d3bb139cfb8b7e2b6
#
_entry.id   0abb7a4cdc074f4d3bb139cfb8b7e2b6
#
_cell.length_a   1.000
_cell.length_b   1.000
_cell.length_c   1.000
_cell.angle_alpha   90.00
_cell.angle_beta   90.00
_cell.angle_gamma   90.00
#
_symmetry.space_group_name_H-M   'P 1'
#
loop_
_entity.id
_entity.type
_entity.pdbx_description
1 polymer ?
#
loop_
_entity_poly.entity_id
_entity_poly.type
_entity_poly.pdbx_seq_one_letter_code
_entity_poly.pdbx_strand_id
1 'polypeptide(L)'
;MKFREYQLKNIEIGLKQCLTKRWCYLSMQVRTGKSLTALGIAARLGGNPKRVVFVTKKKAIPSIESDVKMLNDPTIKVETINYESLHKLDLTTHIDVWILDESHKLGAFPKPSEKTKWLKDNIHEYSSVIFLSGTPTPESGSQIFHQMYVLGEKSPFLGLTFYKWAAINCNVKKKHVGHGFPVNDYSDCHFDIKELDFISYSQKQAGFKNEVREYFLTVKMSPLIKNIIKTLKKDKIFKGNNDVILADSGAKEMQKIHQLSSGTCILDESEKAVILDESKAICIKENFEDEKIAIFYKFKAELELLKKHFDITQDIEEFNTTDKTIALQFVSGREGIKLDKADCIVAFNIDFSATTYFQFRDRMTTIDRELSDVYFIISDCGIEMDIYKAVSKKKNYTLRFYERTNLPSQNTEEPRSGGVLRTETNKDEQERNTRHTSDETQRDLFS
;
A
#
# COMPACT_ATOMS: atom_id res chain seq x y z
N MET A 1 18.28 15.79 20.77
CA MET A 1 16.90 15.86 20.21
C MET A 1 15.87 16.01 21.32
N LYS A 2 14.73 16.71 21.09
CA LYS A 2 13.64 16.86 22.08
C LYS A 2 12.41 16.10 21.58
N PHE A 3 11.93 15.09 22.34
CA PHE A 3 10.67 14.42 22.04
C PHE A 3 9.49 15.39 22.22
N ARG A 4 8.44 15.20 21.43
CA ARG A 4 7.16 15.90 21.62
C ARG A 4 6.46 15.36 22.88
N GLU A 5 5.61 16.16 23.50
CA GLU A 5 4.92 15.78 24.74
C GLU A 5 4.17 14.45 24.66
N TYR A 6 3.44 14.25 23.56
CA TYR A 6 2.72 13.00 23.34
C TYR A 6 3.66 11.79 23.13
N GLN A 7 4.84 12.01 22.54
CA GLN A 7 5.83 10.94 22.41
C GLN A 7 6.37 10.55 23.78
N LEU A 8 6.62 11.51 24.68
CA LEU A 8 7.04 11.22 26.05
C LEU A 8 6.00 10.39 26.80
N LYS A 9 4.71 10.75 26.69
CA LYS A 9 3.60 9.97 27.29
C LYS A 9 3.55 8.54 26.71
N ASN A 10 3.65 8.39 25.41
CA ASN A 10 3.64 7.08 24.76
C ASN A 10 4.90 6.25 25.11
N ILE A 11 6.05 6.89 25.28
CA ILE A 11 7.29 6.24 25.75
C ILE A 11 7.08 5.70 27.17
N GLU A 12 6.52 6.47 28.09
CA GLU A 12 6.24 6.03 29.48
C GLU A 12 5.28 4.84 29.52
N ILE A 13 4.20 4.88 28.74
CA ILE A 13 3.25 3.76 28.64
C ILE A 13 3.95 2.52 28.06
N GLY A 14 4.68 2.68 26.96
CA GLY A 14 5.40 1.58 26.31
C GLY A 14 6.49 0.99 27.18
N LEU A 15 7.21 1.81 27.93
CA LEU A 15 8.20 1.38 28.91
C LEU A 15 7.55 0.52 29.99
N LYS A 16 6.44 0.99 30.60
CA LYS A 16 5.70 0.22 31.59
C LYS A 16 5.24 -1.13 31.03
N GLN A 17 4.69 -1.16 29.81
CA GLN A 17 4.28 -2.40 29.15
C GLN A 17 5.45 -3.36 28.90
N CYS A 18 6.59 -2.86 28.41
CA CYS A 18 7.76 -3.69 28.19
C CYS A 18 8.36 -4.23 29.50
N LEU A 19 8.32 -3.48 30.58
CA LEU A 19 8.78 -3.93 31.91
C LEU A 19 7.87 -5.01 32.51
N THR A 20 6.55 -4.95 32.26
CA THR A 20 5.58 -5.89 32.85
C THR A 20 5.37 -7.13 31.98
N LYS A 21 5.17 -6.97 30.68
CA LYS A 21 4.81 -8.07 29.75
C LYS A 21 5.83 -8.34 28.64
N ARG A 22 7.00 -7.65 28.68
CA ARG A 22 8.09 -7.77 27.71
C ARG A 22 7.73 -7.41 26.26
N TRP A 23 6.63 -6.75 26.05
CA TRP A 23 6.27 -6.24 24.72
C TRP A 23 5.34 -5.02 24.82
N CYS A 24 5.32 -4.21 23.76
CA CYS A 24 4.31 -3.19 23.54
C CYS A 24 4.00 -3.08 22.05
N TYR A 25 2.86 -2.50 21.72
CA TYR A 25 2.44 -2.29 20.34
C TYR A 25 2.11 -0.81 20.11
N LEU A 26 2.89 -0.13 19.25
CA LEU A 26 2.65 1.25 18.85
C LEU A 26 1.76 1.27 17.62
N SER A 27 0.44 1.30 17.83
CA SER A 27 -0.58 1.47 16.80
C SER A 27 -0.76 2.96 16.46
N MET A 28 0.32 3.62 16.06
CA MET A 28 0.35 5.04 15.79
C MET A 28 0.24 5.29 14.28
N GLN A 29 -0.54 6.28 13.86
CA GLN A 29 -0.69 6.63 12.45
C GLN A 29 0.65 7.04 11.82
N VAL A 30 0.71 7.02 10.51
CA VAL A 30 1.92 7.45 9.77
C VAL A 30 2.32 8.87 10.19
N ARG A 31 3.63 9.17 10.17
CA ARG A 31 4.22 10.49 10.50
C ARG A 31 4.01 10.99 11.94
N THR A 32 3.45 10.19 12.85
CA THR A 32 3.38 10.54 14.28
C THR A 32 4.66 10.23 15.06
N GLY A 33 5.75 9.84 14.39
CA GLY A 33 7.05 9.60 15.01
C GLY A 33 7.17 8.26 15.73
N LYS A 34 6.54 7.19 15.20
CA LYS A 34 6.60 5.81 15.74
C LYS A 34 8.02 5.34 16.01
N SER A 35 8.92 5.46 15.01
CA SER A 35 10.31 4.98 15.10
C SER A 35 11.06 5.62 16.25
N LEU A 36 10.97 6.95 16.35
CA LEU A 36 11.60 7.69 17.46
C LEU A 36 10.99 7.33 18.81
N THR A 37 9.66 7.14 18.88
CA THR A 37 9.00 6.70 20.11
C THR A 37 9.50 5.30 20.53
N ALA A 38 9.64 4.37 19.60
CA ALA A 38 10.17 3.03 19.88
C ALA A 38 11.63 3.05 20.34
N LEU A 39 12.47 3.83 19.68
CA LEU A 39 13.87 4.06 20.09
C LEU A 39 13.93 4.70 21.47
N GLY A 40 13.04 5.64 21.78
CA GLY A 40 12.93 6.26 23.10
C GLY A 40 12.50 5.30 24.20
N ILE A 41 11.66 4.29 23.89
CA ILE A 41 11.31 3.19 24.81
C ILE A 41 12.54 2.31 25.02
N ALA A 42 13.19 1.88 23.94
CA ALA A 42 14.37 1.01 23.99
C ALA A 42 15.50 1.61 24.84
N ALA A 43 15.77 2.91 24.69
CA ALA A 43 16.79 3.63 25.45
C ALA A 43 16.49 3.66 26.96
N ARG A 44 15.20 3.63 27.36
CA ARG A 44 14.78 3.70 28.78
C ARG A 44 14.58 2.35 29.46
N LEU A 45 14.71 1.24 28.75
CA LEU A 45 14.51 -0.10 29.32
C LEU A 45 15.60 -0.52 30.36
N GLY A 46 16.60 0.34 30.60
CA GLY A 46 17.67 0.07 31.58
C GLY A 46 18.73 -0.93 31.07
N GLY A 47 19.86 -1.02 31.77
CA GLY A 47 21.04 -1.76 31.32
C GLY A 47 21.86 -0.93 30.28
N ASN A 48 23.19 -1.20 30.16
CA ASN A 48 24.06 -0.33 29.39
C ASN A 48 25.21 -1.10 28.75
N PRO A 49 25.49 -0.93 27.44
CA PRO A 49 24.55 -0.54 26.39
C PRO A 49 23.69 -1.72 25.95
N LYS A 50 22.42 -1.45 25.60
CA LYS A 50 21.50 -2.47 25.06
C LYS A 50 21.71 -2.70 23.58
N ARG A 51 21.72 -3.95 23.16
CA ARG A 51 21.65 -4.31 21.74
C ARG A 51 20.21 -4.28 21.25
N VAL A 52 19.92 -3.39 20.31
CA VAL A 52 18.62 -3.18 19.71
C VAL A 52 18.67 -3.60 18.25
N VAL A 53 17.80 -4.52 17.82
CA VAL A 53 17.61 -4.85 16.42
C VAL A 53 16.34 -4.21 15.90
N PHE A 54 16.49 -3.29 14.95
CA PHE A 54 15.37 -2.61 14.29
C PHE A 54 15.11 -3.28 12.94
N VAL A 55 14.03 -4.06 12.87
CA VAL A 55 13.60 -4.77 11.67
C VAL A 55 12.62 -3.91 10.89
N THR A 56 12.98 -3.53 9.69
CA THR A 56 12.14 -2.69 8.83
C THR A 56 12.22 -3.16 7.36
N LYS A 57 11.77 -2.37 6.43
CA LYS A 57 11.94 -2.61 5.00
C LYS A 57 13.27 -2.04 4.51
N LYS A 58 13.88 -2.68 3.50
CA LYS A 58 15.18 -2.26 2.96
C LYS A 58 15.25 -0.75 2.66
N LYS A 59 14.20 -0.19 2.03
CA LYS A 59 14.15 1.23 1.67
C LYS A 59 13.94 2.19 2.86
N ALA A 60 13.46 1.70 3.99
CA ALA A 60 13.26 2.51 5.19
C ALA A 60 14.51 2.58 6.08
N ILE A 61 15.50 1.70 5.86
CA ILE A 61 16.74 1.64 6.65
C ILE A 61 17.42 3.02 6.77
N PRO A 62 17.66 3.79 5.68
CA PRO A 62 18.33 5.09 5.79
C PRO A 62 17.58 6.07 6.69
N SER A 63 16.24 6.05 6.65
CA SER A 63 15.41 6.91 7.51
C SER A 63 15.54 6.52 8.99
N ILE A 64 15.57 5.22 9.30
CA ILE A 64 15.75 4.73 10.68
C ILE A 64 17.15 5.06 11.18
N GLU A 65 18.19 4.88 10.36
CA GLU A 65 19.56 5.26 10.72
C GLU A 65 19.70 6.76 10.99
N SER A 66 18.97 7.60 10.23
CA SER A 66 18.86 9.03 10.51
C SER A 66 18.19 9.30 11.85
N ASP A 67 17.10 8.59 12.18
CA ASP A 67 16.42 8.70 13.48
C ASP A 67 17.35 8.29 14.64
N VAL A 68 18.14 7.22 14.47
CA VAL A 68 19.15 6.75 15.45
C VAL A 68 20.22 7.79 15.66
N LYS A 69 20.77 8.37 14.57
CA LYS A 69 21.76 9.46 14.64
C LYS A 69 21.19 10.71 15.32
N MET A 70 19.93 11.04 15.03
CA MET A 70 19.25 12.18 15.63
C MET A 70 19.02 11.98 17.14
N LEU A 71 18.65 10.76 17.56
CA LEU A 71 18.48 10.42 18.97
C LEU A 71 19.82 10.53 19.72
N ASN A 72 20.90 10.03 19.13
CA ASN A 72 22.28 10.04 19.64
C ASN A 72 22.37 9.59 21.11
N ASP A 73 21.73 8.46 21.44
CA ASP A 73 21.67 7.94 22.80
C ASP A 73 22.72 6.82 22.98
N PRO A 74 23.73 6.99 23.88
CA PRO A 74 24.77 6.00 24.06
C PRO A 74 24.31 4.73 24.80
N THR A 75 23.11 4.72 25.38
CA THR A 75 22.57 3.58 26.13
C THR A 75 22.08 2.46 25.23
N ILE A 76 21.99 2.69 23.91
CA ILE A 76 21.55 1.70 22.93
C ILE A 76 22.54 1.60 21.75
N LYS A 77 22.79 0.35 21.30
CA LYS A 77 23.44 0.04 20.03
C LYS A 77 22.40 -0.52 19.08
N VAL A 78 22.04 0.26 18.07
CA VAL A 78 20.97 -0.09 17.13
C VAL A 78 21.58 -0.67 15.86
N GLU A 79 21.16 -1.89 15.53
CA GLU A 79 21.40 -2.56 14.25
C GLU A 79 20.13 -2.56 13.44
N THR A 80 20.17 -2.02 12.21
CA THR A 80 19.02 -1.97 11.32
C THR A 80 19.09 -3.06 10.27
N ILE A 81 18.02 -3.82 10.10
CA ILE A 81 17.97 -4.93 9.16
C ILE A 81 16.59 -5.03 8.48
N ASN A 82 16.55 -5.62 7.29
CA ASN A 82 15.26 -5.92 6.65
C ASN A 82 14.79 -7.35 6.94
N TYR A 83 13.48 -7.57 6.85
CA TYR A 83 12.86 -8.87 7.10
C TYR A 83 13.40 -10.01 6.23
N GLU A 84 13.85 -9.70 5.02
CA GLU A 84 14.40 -10.67 4.07
C GLU A 84 15.82 -11.12 4.45
N SER A 85 16.52 -10.31 5.24
CA SER A 85 17.91 -10.54 5.65
C SER A 85 18.08 -11.01 7.10
N LEU A 86 17.00 -11.32 7.82
CA LEU A 86 17.03 -11.74 9.22
C LEU A 86 18.01 -12.89 9.47
N HIS A 87 18.16 -13.82 8.52
CA HIS A 87 19.10 -14.95 8.58
C HIS A 87 20.59 -14.55 8.64
N LYS A 88 20.90 -13.26 8.40
CA LYS A 88 22.28 -12.72 8.45
C LYS A 88 22.63 -12.11 9.81
N LEU A 89 21.66 -12.02 10.73
CA LEU A 89 21.91 -11.49 12.06
C LEU A 89 22.87 -12.40 12.84
N ASP A 90 23.82 -11.79 13.53
CA ASP A 90 24.60 -12.48 14.52
C ASP A 90 23.75 -12.71 15.77
N LEU A 91 23.44 -13.97 16.04
CA LEU A 91 22.67 -14.42 17.21
C LEU A 91 23.56 -14.95 18.37
N THR A 92 24.87 -14.86 18.22
CA THR A 92 25.80 -15.31 19.29
C THR A 92 25.76 -14.39 20.51
N THR A 93 25.42 -13.11 20.30
CA THR A 93 25.20 -12.15 21.38
C THR A 93 23.72 -11.89 21.58
N HIS A 94 23.32 -11.74 22.85
CA HIS A 94 21.91 -11.49 23.20
C HIS A 94 21.39 -10.18 22.58
N ILE A 95 20.17 -10.22 22.04
CA ILE A 95 19.44 -9.06 21.56
C ILE A 95 18.44 -8.65 22.65
N ASP A 96 18.66 -7.48 23.25
CA ASP A 96 17.83 -6.99 24.36
C ASP A 96 16.46 -6.53 23.91
N VAL A 97 16.41 -5.84 22.75
CA VAL A 97 15.18 -5.23 22.23
C VAL A 97 15.04 -5.49 20.74
N TRP A 98 13.90 -6.00 20.36
CA TRP A 98 13.47 -6.12 18.96
C TRP A 98 12.43 -5.03 18.66
N ILE A 99 12.66 -4.22 17.64
CA ILE A 99 11.69 -3.27 17.11
C ILE A 99 11.24 -3.79 15.75
N LEU A 100 9.97 -4.16 15.63
CA LEU A 100 9.39 -4.79 14.44
C LEU A 100 8.50 -3.79 13.71
N ASP A 101 9.04 -3.11 12.71
CA ASP A 101 8.31 -2.11 11.93
C ASP A 101 7.41 -2.76 10.89
N GLU A 102 6.25 -2.10 10.60
CA GLU A 102 5.20 -2.65 9.73
C GLU A 102 4.81 -4.09 10.12
N SER A 103 4.69 -4.32 11.42
CA SER A 103 4.48 -5.65 12.02
C SER A 103 3.21 -6.37 11.52
N HIS A 104 2.23 -5.65 10.96
CA HIS A 104 1.07 -6.25 10.30
C HIS A 104 1.44 -7.28 9.23
N LYS A 105 2.64 -7.18 8.63
CA LYS A 105 3.16 -8.14 7.64
C LYS A 105 3.50 -9.51 8.23
N LEU A 106 3.61 -9.61 9.53
CA LEU A 106 3.81 -10.88 10.23
C LEU A 106 2.47 -11.63 10.42
N GLY A 107 1.36 -10.96 10.11
CA GLY A 107 0.00 -11.43 10.37
C GLY A 107 -0.59 -12.35 9.29
N ALA A 108 0.21 -13.04 8.49
CA ALA A 108 -0.30 -14.03 7.54
C ALA A 108 -1.11 -15.12 8.26
N PHE A 109 -2.29 -15.49 7.73
CA PHE A 109 -3.14 -16.54 8.27
C PHE A 109 -3.71 -17.41 7.15
N PRO A 110 -4.11 -18.67 7.39
CA PRO A 110 -4.17 -19.37 8.69
C PRO A 110 -2.82 -19.91 9.20
N LYS A 111 -1.75 -19.82 8.42
CA LYS A 111 -0.41 -20.28 8.80
C LYS A 111 0.54 -19.10 8.90
N PRO A 112 1.51 -19.12 9.86
CA PRO A 112 2.52 -18.10 9.95
C PRO A 112 3.46 -18.15 8.73
N SER A 113 3.95 -16.99 8.31
CA SER A 113 5.00 -16.92 7.29
C SER A 113 6.34 -17.46 7.83
N GLU A 114 7.26 -17.81 6.95
CA GLU A 114 8.62 -18.25 7.35
C GLU A 114 9.35 -17.20 8.21
N LYS A 115 9.17 -15.91 7.88
CA LYS A 115 9.71 -14.80 8.68
C LYS A 115 9.14 -14.77 10.10
N THR A 116 7.84 -15.01 10.21
CA THR A 116 7.13 -15.06 11.50
C THR A 116 7.60 -16.22 12.35
N LYS A 117 7.82 -17.39 11.76
CA LYS A 117 8.39 -18.55 12.43
C LYS A 117 9.82 -18.27 12.90
N TRP A 118 10.65 -17.75 11.98
CA TRP A 118 12.04 -17.43 12.30
C TRP A 118 12.15 -16.46 13.47
N LEU A 119 11.35 -15.38 13.49
CA LEU A 119 11.32 -14.44 14.62
C LEU A 119 10.91 -15.12 15.92
N LYS A 120 9.85 -15.94 15.90
CA LYS A 120 9.42 -16.70 17.09
C LYS A 120 10.52 -17.58 17.65
N ASP A 121 11.28 -18.24 16.78
CA ASP A 121 12.32 -19.19 17.19
C ASP A 121 13.61 -18.50 17.66
N ASN A 122 13.82 -17.20 17.33
CA ASN A 122 15.05 -16.46 17.63
C ASN A 122 14.85 -15.28 18.61
N ILE A 123 13.62 -14.90 18.94
CA ILE A 123 13.35 -13.89 19.97
C ILE A 123 13.41 -14.57 21.35
N HIS A 124 14.45 -14.22 22.09
CA HIS A 124 14.66 -14.80 23.42
C HIS A 124 13.59 -14.35 24.42
N GLU A 125 13.27 -15.19 25.39
CA GLU A 125 12.25 -14.90 26.42
C GLU A 125 12.51 -13.61 27.23
N TYR A 126 13.78 -13.26 27.47
CA TYR A 126 14.15 -12.03 28.17
C TYR A 126 14.22 -10.78 27.30
N SER A 127 14.14 -10.92 25.98
CA SER A 127 14.12 -9.78 25.08
C SER A 127 12.80 -9.05 25.15
N SER A 128 12.82 -7.73 25.01
CA SER A 128 11.59 -6.93 24.79
C SER A 128 11.26 -6.81 23.32
N VAL A 129 9.98 -6.80 22.96
CA VAL A 129 9.51 -6.65 21.57
C VAL A 129 8.61 -5.44 21.45
N ILE A 130 8.95 -4.53 20.56
CA ILE A 130 8.19 -3.33 20.25
C ILE A 130 7.65 -3.46 18.83
N PHE A 131 6.33 -3.62 18.69
CA PHE A 131 5.65 -3.68 17.41
C PHE A 131 5.28 -2.29 16.92
N LEU A 132 5.48 -2.00 15.65
CA LEU A 132 5.08 -0.75 15.01
C LEU A 132 4.15 -1.03 13.83
N SER A 133 2.97 -0.44 13.83
CA SER A 133 2.11 -0.39 12.64
C SER A 133 1.11 0.74 12.75
N GLY A 134 0.85 1.45 11.66
CA GLY A 134 -0.27 2.41 11.58
C GLY A 134 -1.62 1.71 11.39
N THR A 135 -1.59 0.47 10.90
CA THR A 135 -2.75 -0.38 10.58
C THR A 135 -2.46 -1.81 11.03
N PRO A 136 -2.69 -2.17 12.31
CA PRO A 136 -2.34 -3.49 12.83
C PRO A 136 -3.00 -4.67 12.10
N THR A 137 -4.23 -4.49 11.66
CA THR A 137 -5.06 -5.51 10.99
C THR A 137 -5.70 -4.95 9.73
N PRO A 138 -4.90 -4.63 8.67
CA PRO A 138 -5.41 -3.90 7.51
C PRO A 138 -6.49 -4.66 6.72
N GLU A 139 -6.46 -5.97 6.70
CA GLU A 139 -7.39 -6.82 5.94
C GLU A 139 -8.40 -7.54 6.83
N SER A 140 -7.97 -7.98 8.01
CA SER A 140 -8.79 -8.75 8.94
C SER A 140 -8.20 -8.77 10.34
N GLY A 141 -9.07 -8.81 11.37
CA GLY A 141 -8.67 -9.04 12.76
C GLY A 141 -7.84 -10.32 12.95
N SER A 142 -8.00 -11.32 12.08
CA SER A 142 -7.22 -12.56 12.11
C SER A 142 -5.71 -12.38 11.96
N GLN A 143 -5.29 -11.25 11.38
CA GLN A 143 -3.86 -10.93 11.22
C GLN A 143 -3.16 -10.72 12.56
N ILE A 144 -3.88 -10.45 13.66
CA ILE A 144 -3.26 -10.20 14.95
C ILE A 144 -2.65 -11.46 15.57
N PHE A 145 -3.23 -12.64 15.29
CA PHE A 145 -2.79 -13.88 15.93
C PHE A 145 -1.30 -14.15 15.68
N HIS A 146 -0.87 -14.14 14.42
CA HIS A 146 0.52 -14.46 14.08
C HIS A 146 1.49 -13.30 14.32
N GLN A 147 1.02 -12.07 14.46
CA GLN A 147 1.84 -10.99 15.00
C GLN A 147 2.22 -11.27 16.46
N MET A 148 1.24 -11.67 17.27
CA MET A 148 1.50 -12.02 18.68
C MET A 148 2.22 -13.37 18.85
N TYR A 149 2.16 -14.25 17.86
CA TYR A 149 2.83 -15.54 17.84
C TYR A 149 4.36 -15.44 17.96
N VAL A 150 4.97 -14.36 17.43
CA VAL A 150 6.43 -14.13 17.53
C VAL A 150 6.91 -13.96 18.98
N LEU A 151 6.01 -13.66 19.91
CA LEU A 151 6.32 -13.50 21.33
C LEU A 151 6.58 -14.82 22.06
N GLY A 152 6.31 -15.98 21.43
CA GLY A 152 6.47 -17.28 22.05
C GLY A 152 5.64 -17.38 23.35
N GLU A 153 6.29 -17.65 24.47
CA GLU A 153 5.64 -17.80 25.79
C GLU A 153 5.04 -16.51 26.34
N LYS A 154 5.46 -15.34 25.85
CA LYS A 154 4.89 -14.02 26.21
C LYS A 154 3.64 -13.67 25.41
N SER A 155 3.21 -14.54 24.51
CA SER A 155 2.04 -14.29 23.66
C SER A 155 0.76 -14.22 24.51
N PRO A 156 -0.12 -13.22 24.28
CA PRO A 156 -1.45 -13.21 24.90
C PRO A 156 -2.32 -14.40 24.46
N PHE A 157 -1.92 -15.11 23.41
CA PHE A 157 -2.61 -16.29 22.87
C PHE A 157 -1.87 -17.59 23.18
N LEU A 158 -1.05 -17.61 24.23
CA LEU A 158 -0.26 -18.79 24.63
C LEU A 158 -1.18 -20.02 24.80
N GLY A 159 -0.72 -21.17 24.31
CA GLY A 159 -1.48 -22.44 24.37
C GLY A 159 -2.55 -22.59 23.29
N LEU A 160 -2.85 -21.54 22.51
CA LEU A 160 -3.80 -21.62 21.41
C LEU A 160 -3.08 -21.86 20.07
N THR A 161 -3.63 -22.76 19.27
CA THR A 161 -3.34 -22.79 17.84
C THR A 161 -4.20 -21.74 17.13
N PHE A 162 -3.78 -21.29 15.92
CA PHE A 162 -4.59 -20.38 15.14
C PHE A 162 -6.03 -20.87 14.96
N TYR A 163 -6.21 -22.17 14.70
CA TYR A 163 -7.53 -22.75 14.44
C TYR A 163 -8.42 -22.73 15.69
N LYS A 164 -7.86 -23.00 16.89
CA LYS A 164 -8.61 -22.90 18.16
C LYS A 164 -8.98 -21.45 18.46
N TRP A 165 -8.04 -20.52 18.24
CA TRP A 165 -8.29 -19.10 18.42
C TRP A 165 -9.35 -18.59 17.42
N ALA A 166 -9.26 -18.98 16.15
CA ALA A 166 -10.19 -18.58 15.10
C ALA A 166 -11.60 -19.15 15.31
N ALA A 167 -11.73 -20.34 15.89
CA ALA A 167 -13.03 -20.92 16.23
C ALA A 167 -13.80 -20.05 17.25
N ILE A 168 -13.09 -19.31 18.11
CA ILE A 168 -13.67 -18.40 19.10
C ILE A 168 -13.93 -17.02 18.52
N ASN A 169 -13.02 -16.53 17.66
CA ASN A 169 -12.95 -15.13 17.26
C ASN A 169 -13.35 -14.84 15.81
N CYS A 170 -13.66 -15.87 15.01
CA CYS A 170 -13.96 -15.70 13.59
C CYS A 170 -15.26 -16.42 13.19
N ASN A 171 -16.02 -15.80 12.31
CA ASN A 171 -17.11 -16.45 11.59
C ASN A 171 -16.52 -17.20 10.38
N VAL A 172 -16.12 -18.45 10.57
CA VAL A 172 -15.44 -19.24 9.54
C VAL A 172 -16.40 -19.62 8.43
N LYS A 173 -16.14 -19.18 7.21
CA LYS A 173 -16.93 -19.47 6.01
C LYS A 173 -16.13 -20.36 5.06
N LYS A 174 -16.80 -21.29 4.37
CA LYS A 174 -16.17 -22.04 3.28
C LYS A 174 -16.13 -21.18 2.02
N LYS A 175 -14.99 -21.15 1.36
CA LYS A 175 -14.75 -20.39 0.13
C LYS A 175 -14.23 -21.33 -0.94
N HIS A 176 -14.89 -21.36 -2.09
CA HIS A 176 -14.38 -22.07 -3.26
C HIS A 176 -13.33 -21.20 -3.97
N VAL A 177 -12.16 -21.77 -4.22
CA VAL A 177 -11.06 -21.13 -4.96
C VAL A 177 -10.81 -21.96 -6.21
N GLY A 178 -11.28 -21.46 -7.35
CA GLY A 178 -11.22 -22.17 -8.62
C GLY A 178 -11.99 -23.52 -8.59
N HIS A 179 -11.46 -24.53 -9.27
CA HIS A 179 -12.04 -25.87 -9.33
C HIS A 179 -11.60 -26.80 -8.18
N GLY A 180 -10.96 -26.24 -7.13
CA GLY A 180 -10.44 -27.00 -6.00
C GLY A 180 -11.45 -27.25 -4.87
N PHE A 181 -11.00 -27.99 -3.84
CA PHE A 181 -11.79 -28.19 -2.63
C PHE A 181 -12.04 -26.87 -1.90
N PRO A 182 -13.21 -26.71 -1.22
CA PRO A 182 -13.50 -25.51 -0.46
C PRO A 182 -12.48 -25.33 0.67
N VAL A 183 -11.91 -24.13 0.78
CA VAL A 183 -11.01 -23.74 1.85
C VAL A 183 -11.74 -22.87 2.87
N ASN A 184 -11.32 -22.93 4.13
CA ASN A 184 -11.88 -22.07 5.17
C ASN A 184 -11.37 -20.63 5.01
N ASP A 185 -12.30 -19.70 5.04
CA ASP A 185 -12.03 -18.24 5.07
C ASP A 185 -12.18 -17.76 6.52
N TYR A 186 -11.08 -17.25 7.06
CA TYR A 186 -10.96 -16.71 8.42
C TYR A 186 -10.94 -15.18 8.45
N SER A 187 -11.31 -14.51 7.36
CA SER A 187 -11.23 -13.05 7.27
C SER A 187 -12.35 -12.32 8.04
N ASP A 188 -13.47 -13.01 8.31
CA ASP A 188 -14.58 -12.46 9.11
C ASP A 188 -14.30 -12.67 10.61
N CYS A 189 -13.46 -11.79 11.17
CA CYS A 189 -12.98 -11.85 12.54
C CYS A 189 -13.55 -10.69 13.37
N HIS A 190 -14.06 -11.00 14.55
CA HIS A 190 -14.66 -10.04 15.47
C HIS A 190 -13.81 -9.76 16.72
N PHE A 191 -12.58 -10.27 16.78
CA PHE A 191 -11.65 -9.98 17.87
C PHE A 191 -11.39 -8.48 17.99
N ASP A 192 -11.60 -7.91 19.18
CA ASP A 192 -11.29 -6.50 19.43
C ASP A 192 -9.82 -6.34 19.85
N ILE A 193 -9.02 -5.76 18.99
CA ILE A 193 -7.59 -5.49 19.24
C ILE A 193 -7.36 -4.55 20.45
N LYS A 194 -8.39 -3.83 20.92
CA LYS A 194 -8.30 -3.00 22.13
C LYS A 194 -8.01 -3.81 23.39
N GLU A 195 -8.39 -5.09 23.42
CA GLU A 195 -8.09 -6.00 24.52
C GLU A 195 -6.59 -6.19 24.74
N LEU A 196 -5.74 -5.83 23.76
CA LEU A 196 -4.30 -5.97 23.82
C LEU A 196 -3.55 -4.73 24.30
N ASP A 197 -4.26 -3.69 24.77
CA ASP A 197 -3.68 -2.42 25.26
C ASP A 197 -2.70 -1.76 24.26
N PHE A 198 -3.06 -1.69 23.00
CA PHE A 198 -2.24 -1.02 22.00
C PHE A 198 -2.15 0.48 22.28
N ILE A 199 -0.94 1.02 22.17
CA ILE A 199 -0.70 2.45 22.26
C ILE A 199 -1.11 3.10 20.95
N SER A 200 -2.34 3.59 20.88
CA SER A 200 -2.92 4.18 19.68
C SER A 200 -2.78 5.70 19.71
N TYR A 201 -2.32 6.28 18.59
CA TYR A 201 -2.18 7.72 18.45
C TYR A 201 -2.43 8.17 17.02
N SER A 202 -3.38 9.07 16.82
CA SER A 202 -3.78 9.57 15.52
C SER A 202 -3.01 10.84 15.14
N GLN A 203 -2.95 11.13 13.84
CA GLN A 203 -2.42 12.40 13.32
C GLN A 203 -3.18 13.60 13.90
N LYS A 204 -4.51 13.50 14.02
CA LYS A 204 -5.35 14.56 14.62
C LYS A 204 -4.92 14.86 16.07
N GLN A 205 -4.68 13.82 16.89
CA GLN A 205 -4.16 14.01 18.26
C GLN A 205 -2.75 14.59 18.27
N ALA A 206 -1.94 14.31 17.26
CA ALA A 206 -0.59 14.86 17.10
C ALA A 206 -0.57 16.33 16.62
N GLY A 207 -1.73 16.94 16.40
CA GLY A 207 -1.87 18.33 15.98
C GLY A 207 -1.77 18.54 14.47
N PHE A 208 -1.83 17.46 13.67
CA PHE A 208 -1.91 17.60 12.22
C PHE A 208 -3.28 18.16 11.84
N LYS A 209 -3.27 19.24 11.09
CA LYS A 209 -4.47 19.89 10.56
C LYS A 209 -4.72 19.53 9.11
N ASN A 210 -3.87 18.69 8.53
CA ASN A 210 -3.89 18.37 7.11
C ASN A 210 -5.22 17.75 6.69
N GLU A 211 -5.87 18.37 5.71
CA GLU A 211 -7.01 17.85 4.97
C GLU A 211 -6.48 17.26 3.65
N VAL A 212 -6.84 16.02 3.36
CA VAL A 212 -6.53 15.40 2.08
C VAL A 212 -7.77 15.48 1.19
N ARG A 213 -7.65 16.21 0.08
CA ARG A 213 -8.71 16.33 -0.93
C ARG A 213 -8.40 15.40 -2.09
N GLU A 214 -9.41 14.68 -2.52
CA GLU A 214 -9.29 13.70 -3.60
C GLU A 214 -10.09 14.18 -4.82
N TYR A 215 -9.41 14.23 -5.96
CA TYR A 215 -9.97 14.67 -7.23
C TYR A 215 -9.86 13.57 -8.28
N PHE A 216 -10.80 13.56 -9.22
CA PHE A 216 -10.85 12.56 -10.28
C PHE A 216 -10.84 13.26 -11.63
N LEU A 217 -9.83 12.97 -12.46
CA LEU A 217 -9.78 13.38 -13.85
C LEU A 217 -10.10 12.17 -14.71
N THR A 218 -11.24 12.23 -15.41
CA THR A 218 -11.67 11.16 -16.31
C THR A 218 -11.13 11.40 -17.71
N VAL A 219 -10.37 10.44 -18.22
CA VAL A 219 -9.72 10.49 -19.54
C VAL A 219 -10.46 9.62 -20.53
N LYS A 220 -10.76 10.16 -21.70
CA LYS A 220 -11.31 9.41 -22.83
C LYS A 220 -10.17 8.63 -23.50
N MET A 221 -10.20 7.31 -23.35
CA MET A 221 -9.25 6.41 -23.99
C MET A 221 -9.56 6.26 -25.48
N SER A 222 -8.54 5.90 -26.27
CA SER A 222 -8.66 5.68 -27.70
C SER A 222 -9.70 4.58 -28.04
N PRO A 223 -10.29 4.63 -29.23
CA PRO A 223 -11.18 3.56 -29.72
C PRO A 223 -10.52 2.18 -29.70
N LEU A 224 -9.20 2.14 -29.92
CA LEU A 224 -8.40 0.91 -29.89
C LEU A 224 -8.45 0.26 -28.51
N ILE A 225 -8.12 0.99 -27.44
CA ILE A 225 -8.17 0.47 -26.05
C ILE A 225 -9.57 -0.06 -25.73
N LYS A 226 -10.60 0.72 -26.07
CA LYS A 226 -11.99 0.31 -25.85
C LYS A 226 -12.36 -0.97 -26.56
N ASN A 227 -11.92 -1.12 -27.80
CA ASN A 227 -12.12 -2.34 -28.60
C ASN A 227 -11.40 -3.54 -27.99
N ILE A 228 -10.12 -3.39 -27.61
CA ILE A 228 -9.36 -4.46 -26.98
C ILE A 228 -10.06 -4.92 -25.69
N ILE A 229 -10.43 -4.00 -24.79
CA ILE A 229 -11.11 -4.32 -23.54
C ILE A 229 -12.44 -5.05 -23.81
N LYS A 230 -13.24 -4.57 -24.77
CA LYS A 230 -14.50 -5.20 -25.16
C LYS A 230 -14.29 -6.62 -25.67
N THR A 231 -13.31 -6.84 -26.53
CA THR A 231 -12.96 -8.14 -27.10
C THR A 231 -12.46 -9.09 -26.01
N LEU A 232 -11.58 -8.66 -25.10
CA LEU A 232 -11.10 -9.47 -23.99
C LEU A 232 -12.21 -9.90 -23.04
N LYS A 233 -13.15 -9.02 -22.74
CA LYS A 233 -14.32 -9.36 -21.89
C LYS A 233 -15.20 -10.43 -22.55
N LYS A 234 -15.37 -10.38 -23.87
CA LYS A 234 -16.21 -11.27 -24.65
C LYS A 234 -15.51 -12.58 -25.00
N ASP A 235 -14.37 -12.48 -25.67
CA ASP A 235 -13.74 -13.58 -26.39
C ASP A 235 -12.50 -14.12 -25.65
N LYS A 236 -12.08 -13.48 -24.56
CA LYS A 236 -10.92 -13.80 -23.72
C LYS A 236 -9.56 -13.73 -24.42
N ILE A 237 -9.55 -13.33 -25.67
CA ILE A 237 -8.35 -13.18 -26.50
C ILE A 237 -8.51 -12.00 -27.46
N PHE A 238 -7.47 -11.19 -27.58
CA PHE A 238 -7.31 -10.23 -28.66
C PHE A 238 -6.07 -10.58 -29.47
N LYS A 239 -6.24 -10.74 -30.80
CA LYS A 239 -5.16 -11.12 -31.73
C LYS A 239 -4.70 -9.88 -32.47
N GLY A 240 -3.41 -9.53 -32.34
CA GLY A 240 -2.69 -8.61 -33.22
C GLY A 240 -2.02 -9.36 -34.36
N ASN A 241 -1.21 -8.67 -35.16
CA ASN A 241 -0.54 -9.27 -36.32
C ASN A 241 0.51 -10.32 -35.90
N ASN A 242 1.30 -10.03 -34.87
CA ASN A 242 2.45 -10.85 -34.46
C ASN A 242 2.41 -11.27 -33.01
N ASP A 243 1.34 -10.95 -32.27
CA ASP A 243 1.24 -11.25 -30.84
C ASP A 243 -0.23 -11.27 -30.38
N VAL A 244 -0.45 -11.73 -29.16
CA VAL A 244 -1.78 -11.84 -28.59
C VAL A 244 -1.85 -11.23 -27.21
N ILE A 245 -3.06 -10.84 -26.80
CA ILE A 245 -3.38 -10.47 -25.42
C ILE A 245 -4.40 -11.49 -24.93
N LEU A 246 -4.02 -12.26 -23.90
CA LEU A 246 -4.85 -13.35 -23.34
C LEU A 246 -5.50 -12.92 -22.03
N ALA A 247 -6.76 -13.29 -21.85
CA ALA A 247 -7.56 -13.10 -20.66
C ALA A 247 -8.28 -14.41 -20.27
N ASP A 248 -7.56 -15.53 -20.38
CA ASP A 248 -8.06 -16.90 -20.23
C ASP A 248 -8.57 -17.25 -18.83
N SER A 249 -8.27 -16.41 -17.84
CA SER A 249 -8.81 -16.51 -16.49
C SER A 249 -9.27 -15.14 -15.99
N GLY A 250 -10.22 -15.12 -15.04
CA GLY A 250 -10.70 -13.87 -14.46
C GLY A 250 -9.59 -13.01 -13.84
N ALA A 251 -8.54 -13.65 -13.29
CA ALA A 251 -7.39 -12.94 -12.73
C ALA A 251 -6.55 -12.28 -13.81
N LYS A 252 -6.29 -12.97 -14.93
CA LYS A 252 -5.59 -12.38 -16.08
C LYS A 252 -6.44 -11.29 -16.73
N GLU A 253 -7.74 -11.52 -16.90
CA GLU A 253 -8.67 -10.50 -17.43
C GLU A 253 -8.60 -9.21 -16.61
N MET A 254 -8.78 -9.31 -15.30
CA MET A 254 -8.68 -8.17 -14.38
C MET A 254 -7.34 -7.45 -14.53
N GLN A 255 -6.23 -8.20 -14.61
CA GLN A 255 -4.89 -7.63 -14.75
C GLN A 255 -4.69 -6.95 -16.11
N LYS A 256 -5.11 -7.59 -17.21
CA LYS A 256 -4.98 -7.02 -18.58
C LYS A 256 -5.83 -5.76 -18.73
N ILE A 257 -7.09 -5.78 -18.26
CA ILE A 257 -7.94 -4.58 -18.29
C ILE A 257 -7.30 -3.46 -17.45
N HIS A 258 -6.70 -3.78 -16.32
CA HIS A 258 -6.00 -2.79 -15.50
C HIS A 258 -4.78 -2.18 -16.20
N GLN A 259 -4.00 -2.96 -16.95
CA GLN A 259 -2.92 -2.45 -17.80
C GLN A 259 -3.46 -1.56 -18.91
N LEU A 260 -4.47 -2.04 -19.64
CA LEU A 260 -5.10 -1.30 -20.74
C LEU A 260 -5.74 0.02 -20.28
N SER A 261 -6.27 0.07 -19.05
CA SER A 261 -6.81 1.28 -18.43
C SER A 261 -5.78 2.40 -18.31
N SER A 262 -4.49 2.08 -18.26
CA SER A 262 -3.39 3.06 -18.26
C SER A 262 -2.74 3.27 -19.63
N GLY A 263 -3.32 2.70 -20.69
CA GLY A 263 -2.78 2.80 -22.04
C GLY A 263 -1.61 1.87 -22.34
N THR A 264 -1.33 0.91 -21.45
CA THR A 264 -0.20 -0.02 -21.61
C THR A 264 -0.68 -1.47 -21.57
N CYS A 265 0.12 -2.40 -22.11
CA CYS A 265 -0.15 -3.83 -21.99
C CYS A 265 1.14 -4.63 -22.06
N ILE A 266 1.18 -5.81 -21.45
CA ILE A 266 2.20 -6.83 -21.67
C ILE A 266 1.59 -7.86 -22.61
N LEU A 267 2.24 -8.10 -23.76
CA LEU A 267 1.84 -9.10 -24.74
C LEU A 267 2.18 -10.50 -24.24
N ASP A 268 1.40 -11.50 -24.61
CA ASP A 268 1.52 -12.82 -23.98
C ASP A 268 2.50 -13.76 -24.67
N GLU A 269 2.80 -13.59 -25.97
CA GLU A 269 3.78 -14.42 -26.67
C GLU A 269 5.20 -13.85 -26.55
N SER A 270 5.36 -12.55 -26.79
CA SER A 270 6.68 -11.89 -26.72
C SER A 270 7.08 -11.45 -25.32
N GLU A 271 6.16 -11.44 -24.36
CA GLU A 271 6.31 -10.83 -23.02
C GLU A 271 6.71 -9.34 -23.08
N LYS A 272 6.58 -8.70 -24.24
CA LYS A 272 6.94 -7.30 -24.45
C LYS A 272 5.89 -6.38 -23.86
N ALA A 273 6.34 -5.37 -23.13
CA ALA A 273 5.49 -4.29 -22.68
C ALA A 273 5.32 -3.25 -23.79
N VAL A 274 4.08 -2.92 -24.14
CA VAL A 274 3.75 -1.96 -25.20
C VAL A 274 2.93 -0.79 -24.66
N ILE A 275 3.10 0.37 -25.29
CA ILE A 275 2.31 1.58 -25.06
C ILE A 275 1.32 1.67 -26.22
N LEU A 276 0.04 1.65 -25.92
CA LEU A 276 -1.04 1.65 -26.91
C LEU A 276 -1.85 2.96 -26.89
N ASP A 277 -1.74 3.73 -25.80
CA ASP A 277 -2.48 4.97 -25.61
C ASP A 277 -1.71 5.91 -24.65
N GLU A 278 -1.58 7.17 -24.99
CA GLU A 278 -0.85 8.18 -24.22
C GLU A 278 -1.79 9.21 -23.57
N SER A 279 -3.12 9.06 -23.74
CA SER A 279 -4.12 10.06 -23.33
C SER A 279 -4.03 10.45 -21.84
N LYS A 280 -3.71 9.51 -20.94
CA LYS A 280 -3.52 9.81 -19.50
C LYS A 280 -2.30 10.68 -19.25
N ALA A 281 -1.18 10.42 -19.91
CA ALA A 281 0.03 11.22 -19.76
C ALA A 281 -0.17 12.63 -20.31
N ILE A 282 -0.85 12.75 -21.45
CA ILE A 282 -1.23 14.04 -22.06
C ILE A 282 -2.14 14.81 -21.10
N CYS A 283 -3.18 14.17 -20.55
CA CYS A 283 -4.08 14.79 -19.58
C CYS A 283 -3.33 15.34 -18.35
N ILE A 284 -2.36 14.59 -17.81
CA ILE A 284 -1.55 15.08 -16.69
C ILE A 284 -0.73 16.30 -17.12
N LYS A 285 -0.08 16.25 -18.28
CA LYS A 285 0.73 17.36 -18.77
C LYS A 285 -0.09 18.64 -18.94
N GLU A 286 -1.29 18.53 -19.50
CA GLU A 286 -2.18 19.68 -19.73
C GLU A 286 -2.76 20.29 -18.44
N ASN A 287 -2.97 19.46 -17.39
CA ASN A 287 -3.60 19.95 -16.16
C ASN A 287 -2.59 20.40 -15.08
N PHE A 288 -1.30 20.05 -15.21
CA PHE A 288 -0.29 20.28 -14.16
C PHE A 288 1.01 20.86 -14.75
N GLU A 289 0.93 21.69 -15.80
CA GLU A 289 2.11 22.22 -16.53
C GLU A 289 3.07 23.00 -15.64
N ASP A 290 2.51 23.83 -14.72
CA ASP A 290 3.28 24.71 -13.84
C ASP A 290 3.44 24.15 -12.41
N GLU A 291 3.02 22.91 -12.16
CA GLU A 291 3.04 22.31 -10.82
C GLU A 291 4.20 21.33 -10.65
N LYS A 292 4.79 21.36 -9.47
CA LYS A 292 5.79 20.36 -9.06
C LYS A 292 5.08 19.11 -8.56
N ILE A 293 4.87 18.14 -9.44
CA ILE A 293 4.04 16.97 -9.16
C ILE A 293 4.85 15.73 -8.81
N ALA A 294 4.24 14.86 -8.00
CA ALA A 294 4.72 13.51 -7.76
C ALA A 294 3.73 12.50 -8.36
N ILE A 295 4.16 11.75 -9.39
CA ILE A 295 3.32 10.78 -10.09
C ILE A 295 3.56 9.38 -9.54
N PHE A 296 2.49 8.69 -9.15
CA PHE A 296 2.55 7.30 -8.75
C PHE A 296 2.03 6.38 -9.84
N TYR A 297 2.86 5.42 -10.23
CA TYR A 297 2.56 4.45 -11.27
C TYR A 297 2.60 3.01 -10.73
N LYS A 298 1.95 2.07 -11.44
CA LYS A 298 1.91 0.65 -11.07
C LYS A 298 2.79 -0.22 -11.95
N PHE A 299 2.68 -0.10 -13.26
CA PHE A 299 3.36 -0.95 -14.23
C PHE A 299 4.62 -0.26 -14.79
N LYS A 300 5.67 -1.04 -15.08
CA LYS A 300 6.93 -0.48 -15.62
C LYS A 300 6.74 0.27 -16.94
N ALA A 301 5.82 -0.21 -17.79
CA ALA A 301 5.51 0.45 -19.04
C ALA A 301 4.93 1.87 -18.87
N GLU A 302 4.24 2.11 -17.76
CA GLU A 302 3.73 3.45 -17.42
C GLU A 302 4.88 4.44 -17.15
N LEU A 303 5.99 3.98 -16.54
CA LEU A 303 7.16 4.83 -16.34
C LEU A 303 7.78 5.24 -17.68
N GLU A 304 7.88 4.30 -18.62
CA GLU A 304 8.42 4.61 -19.95
C GLU A 304 7.49 5.55 -20.73
N LEU A 305 6.19 5.43 -20.56
CA LEU A 305 5.23 6.39 -21.09
C LEU A 305 5.41 7.78 -20.47
N LEU A 306 5.53 7.86 -19.14
CA LEU A 306 5.72 9.13 -18.42
C LEU A 306 7.01 9.83 -18.84
N LYS A 307 8.11 9.11 -19.06
CA LYS A 307 9.39 9.67 -19.54
C LYS A 307 9.31 10.32 -20.93
N LYS A 308 8.34 9.96 -21.77
CA LYS A 308 8.12 10.62 -23.05
C LYS A 308 7.53 12.03 -22.91
N HIS A 309 6.80 12.28 -21.84
CA HIS A 309 6.05 13.52 -21.63
C HIS A 309 6.63 14.45 -20.57
N PHE A 310 7.45 13.92 -19.63
CA PHE A 310 7.97 14.64 -18.48
C PHE A 310 9.48 14.41 -18.31
N ASP A 311 10.17 15.42 -17.77
CA ASP A 311 11.52 15.24 -17.23
C ASP A 311 11.44 14.55 -15.87
N ILE A 312 11.64 13.22 -15.87
CA ILE A 312 11.38 12.33 -14.75
C ILE A 312 12.65 12.06 -13.95
N THR A 313 12.53 12.21 -12.63
CA THR A 313 13.46 11.58 -11.68
C THR A 313 12.76 10.50 -10.85
N GLN A 314 13.52 9.58 -10.28
CA GLN A 314 13.09 8.62 -9.26
C GLN A 314 13.82 8.83 -7.92
N ASP A 315 14.71 9.83 -7.88
CA ASP A 315 15.49 10.22 -6.72
C ASP A 315 14.84 11.40 -5.99
N ILE A 316 14.68 11.27 -4.66
CA ILE A 316 14.00 12.28 -3.84
C ILE A 316 14.85 13.53 -3.62
N GLU A 317 16.17 13.38 -3.57
CA GLU A 317 17.06 14.54 -3.37
C GLU A 317 17.12 15.37 -4.65
N GLU A 318 17.20 14.72 -5.81
CA GLU A 318 17.10 15.39 -7.10
C GLU A 318 15.75 16.08 -7.27
N PHE A 319 14.63 15.42 -6.92
CA PHE A 319 13.30 16.05 -6.93
C PHE A 319 13.25 17.29 -6.05
N ASN A 320 13.83 17.24 -4.84
CA ASN A 320 13.77 18.37 -3.91
C ASN A 320 14.60 19.57 -4.34
N THR A 321 15.60 19.38 -5.21
CA THR A 321 16.58 20.41 -5.63
C THR A 321 16.43 20.86 -7.08
N THR A 322 15.57 20.23 -7.86
CA THR A 322 15.32 20.54 -9.27
C THR A 322 13.82 20.70 -9.54
N ASP A 323 13.46 21.18 -10.74
CA ASP A 323 12.06 21.29 -11.18
C ASP A 323 11.52 19.98 -11.83
N LYS A 324 12.27 18.88 -11.73
CA LYS A 324 11.85 17.60 -12.30
C LYS A 324 10.61 17.05 -11.62
N THR A 325 9.78 16.35 -12.39
CA THR A 325 8.68 15.53 -11.88
C THR A 325 9.24 14.24 -11.27
N ILE A 326 8.81 13.87 -10.07
CA ILE A 326 9.18 12.57 -9.52
C ILE A 326 8.15 11.50 -9.90
N ALA A 327 8.63 10.35 -10.42
CA ALA A 327 7.77 9.20 -10.68
C ALA A 327 8.12 8.02 -9.76
N LEU A 328 7.16 7.55 -8.98
CA LEU A 328 7.32 6.52 -7.97
C LEU A 328 6.40 5.33 -8.24
N GLN A 329 6.97 4.12 -8.25
CA GLN A 329 6.13 2.93 -8.33
C GLN A 329 5.40 2.68 -7.00
N PHE A 330 4.11 2.40 -7.02
CA PHE A 330 3.31 2.16 -5.80
C PHE A 330 3.95 1.17 -4.82
N VAL A 331 4.53 0.07 -5.32
CA VAL A 331 5.16 -0.95 -4.47
C VAL A 331 6.44 -0.43 -3.82
N SER A 332 7.23 0.35 -4.55
CA SER A 332 8.55 0.84 -4.10
C SER A 332 8.51 2.24 -3.49
N GLY A 333 7.58 3.09 -3.93
CA GLY A 333 7.42 4.48 -3.48
C GLY A 333 6.52 4.66 -2.25
N ARG A 334 5.88 3.61 -1.76
CA ARG A 334 4.90 3.70 -0.68
C ARG A 334 5.47 3.92 0.72
N GLU A 335 6.79 3.84 0.93
CA GLU A 335 7.38 3.81 2.26
C GLU A 335 8.59 4.71 2.40
N GLY A 336 8.66 5.43 3.51
CA GLY A 336 9.82 6.22 3.92
C GLY A 336 10.07 7.53 3.15
N ILE A 337 9.36 7.79 2.06
CA ILE A 337 9.56 8.97 1.21
C ILE A 337 8.70 10.13 1.69
N LYS A 338 9.29 11.33 1.82
CA LYS A 338 8.61 12.58 2.10
C LYS A 338 8.45 13.36 0.79
N LEU A 339 7.24 13.80 0.49
CA LEU A 339 6.91 14.58 -0.69
C LEU A 339 6.38 15.97 -0.30
N ASP A 340 7.03 16.59 0.68
CA ASP A 340 6.68 17.90 1.22
C ASP A 340 6.91 19.03 0.22
N LYS A 341 7.77 18.82 -0.78
CA LYS A 341 8.03 19.78 -1.87
C LYS A 341 7.10 19.63 -3.07
N ALA A 342 6.26 18.59 -3.12
CA ALA A 342 5.28 18.44 -4.18
C ALA A 342 4.06 19.35 -3.93
N ASP A 343 3.56 20.00 -4.97
CA ASP A 343 2.33 20.78 -4.91
C ASP A 343 1.13 19.85 -4.78
N CYS A 344 1.10 18.79 -5.58
CA CYS A 344 0.10 17.73 -5.50
C CYS A 344 0.70 16.34 -5.80
N ILE A 345 -0.05 15.28 -5.53
CA ILE A 345 0.28 13.93 -5.94
C ILE A 345 -0.75 13.39 -6.92
N VAL A 346 -0.28 12.68 -7.93
CA VAL A 346 -1.08 12.15 -9.03
C VAL A 346 -0.96 10.63 -9.08
N ALA A 347 -2.07 9.92 -8.99
CA ALA A 347 -2.15 8.49 -9.26
C ALA A 347 -2.41 8.28 -10.75
N PHE A 348 -1.38 7.89 -11.50
CA PHE A 348 -1.52 7.50 -12.90
C PHE A 348 -2.39 6.25 -13.07
N ASN A 349 -2.32 5.36 -12.10
CA ASN A 349 -3.13 4.17 -11.94
C ASN A 349 -3.45 3.97 -10.45
N ILE A 350 -4.25 2.97 -10.05
CA ILE A 350 -4.59 2.70 -8.65
C ILE A 350 -4.16 1.27 -8.31
N ASP A 351 -3.49 1.09 -7.17
CA ASP A 351 -3.12 -0.25 -6.70
C ASP A 351 -4.32 -0.98 -6.08
N PHE A 352 -4.36 -2.31 -6.19
CA PHE A 352 -5.43 -3.15 -5.64
C PHE A 352 -5.45 -3.20 -4.11
N SER A 353 -4.40 -2.74 -3.45
CA SER A 353 -4.22 -2.79 -2.00
C SER A 353 -4.72 -1.54 -1.30
N ALA A 354 -5.65 -1.71 -0.37
CA ALA A 354 -6.12 -0.63 0.49
C ALA A 354 -4.97 -0.02 1.32
N THR A 355 -4.04 -0.83 1.82
CA THR A 355 -2.85 -0.34 2.55
C THR A 355 -2.01 0.57 1.67
N THR A 356 -1.78 0.18 0.41
CA THR A 356 -1.04 1.00 -0.56
C THR A 356 -1.74 2.33 -0.82
N TYR A 357 -3.06 2.31 -1.00
CA TYR A 357 -3.87 3.51 -1.19
C TYR A 357 -3.73 4.51 -0.03
N PHE A 358 -3.90 4.07 1.23
CA PHE A 358 -3.77 4.97 2.38
C PHE A 358 -2.35 5.47 2.57
N GLN A 359 -1.35 4.64 2.35
CA GLN A 359 0.06 5.05 2.41
C GLN A 359 0.43 6.06 1.31
N PHE A 360 -0.10 5.90 0.10
CA PHE A 360 0.05 6.84 -1.00
C PHE A 360 -0.61 8.19 -0.67
N ARG A 361 -1.87 8.17 -0.29
CA ARG A 361 -2.69 9.35 0.01
C ARG A 361 -2.03 10.27 1.05
N ASP A 362 -1.38 9.69 2.06
CA ASP A 362 -0.78 10.43 3.17
C ASP A 362 0.66 10.90 2.90
N ARG A 363 1.17 10.81 1.65
CA ARG A 363 2.58 11.12 1.34
C ARG A 363 2.97 12.58 1.48
N MET A 364 2.05 13.49 1.27
CA MET A 364 2.30 14.92 1.44
C MET A 364 1.96 15.44 2.83
N THR A 365 1.31 14.63 3.67
CA THR A 365 0.89 15.05 5.00
C THR A 365 2.09 15.40 5.87
N THR A 366 2.20 16.66 6.28
CA THR A 366 3.18 17.16 7.25
C THR A 366 2.44 17.95 8.33
N ILE A 367 3.12 18.28 9.44
CA ILE A 367 2.48 19.03 10.53
C ILE A 367 2.15 20.47 10.09
N ASP A 368 2.96 21.02 9.17
CA ASP A 368 2.86 22.39 8.70
C ASP A 368 2.00 22.55 7.43
N ARG A 369 1.57 21.42 6.83
CA ARG A 369 0.74 21.42 5.62
C ARG A 369 -0.72 21.28 5.98
N GLU A 370 -1.53 22.28 5.65
CA GLU A 370 -2.97 22.30 5.93
C GLU A 370 -3.76 21.50 4.90
N LEU A 371 -3.31 21.49 3.64
CA LEU A 371 -4.03 20.87 2.53
C LEU A 371 -3.10 20.02 1.66
N SER A 372 -3.57 18.85 1.27
CA SER A 372 -2.89 17.96 0.33
C SER A 372 -3.86 17.52 -0.75
N ASP A 373 -3.59 17.92 -1.99
CA ASP A 373 -4.41 17.55 -3.14
C ASP A 373 -3.88 16.27 -3.78
N VAL A 374 -4.79 15.32 -3.99
CA VAL A 374 -4.53 13.99 -4.53
C VAL A 374 -5.41 13.79 -5.76
N TYR A 375 -4.79 13.61 -6.91
CA TYR A 375 -5.49 13.42 -8.17
C TYR A 375 -5.41 11.96 -8.63
N PHE A 376 -6.55 11.43 -9.04
CA PHE A 376 -6.67 10.11 -9.65
C PHE A 376 -7.02 10.25 -11.12
N ILE A 377 -6.18 9.72 -12.00
CA ILE A 377 -6.41 9.75 -13.43
C ILE A 377 -7.15 8.47 -13.82
N ILE A 378 -8.42 8.59 -14.13
CA ILE A 378 -9.35 7.49 -14.34
C ILE A 378 -9.67 7.36 -15.83
N SER A 379 -9.54 6.16 -16.40
CA SER A 379 -10.01 5.89 -17.76
C SER A 379 -11.54 5.77 -17.82
N ASP A 380 -12.13 6.18 -18.94
CA ASP A 380 -13.58 6.06 -19.17
C ASP A 380 -14.04 4.63 -19.51
N CYS A 381 -13.14 3.67 -19.56
CA CYS A 381 -13.43 2.29 -19.94
C CYS A 381 -12.79 1.22 -19.05
N GLY A 382 -12.05 1.64 -18.01
CA GLY A 382 -11.29 0.75 -17.13
C GLY A 382 -12.00 0.33 -15.87
N ILE A 383 -11.21 -0.20 -14.94
CA ILE A 383 -11.67 -0.71 -13.64
C ILE A 383 -11.19 0.15 -12.44
N GLU A 384 -10.53 1.28 -12.71
CA GLU A 384 -9.88 2.08 -11.65
C GLU A 384 -10.90 2.63 -10.64
N MET A 385 -12.08 3.05 -11.11
CA MET A 385 -13.12 3.53 -10.21
C MET A 385 -13.65 2.42 -9.28
N ASP A 386 -13.73 1.19 -9.75
CA ASP A 386 -14.13 0.05 -8.92
C ASP A 386 -13.03 -0.33 -7.92
N ILE A 387 -11.76 -0.21 -8.34
CA ILE A 387 -10.61 -0.36 -7.43
C ILE A 387 -10.71 0.71 -6.33
N TYR A 388 -10.88 1.97 -6.70
CA TYR A 388 -11.02 3.08 -5.75
C TYR A 388 -12.15 2.84 -4.74
N LYS A 389 -13.35 2.45 -5.20
CA LYS A 389 -14.50 2.15 -4.34
C LYS A 389 -14.21 1.04 -3.30
N ALA A 390 -13.33 0.09 -3.63
CA ALA A 390 -12.93 -0.95 -2.70
C ALA A 390 -11.88 -0.45 -1.71
N VAL A 391 -10.79 0.14 -2.22
CA VAL A 391 -9.63 0.50 -1.38
C VAL A 391 -9.93 1.67 -0.45
N SER A 392 -10.76 2.63 -0.86
CA SER A 392 -11.21 3.74 0.00
C SER A 392 -12.04 3.26 1.20
N LYS A 393 -12.72 2.11 1.07
CA LYS A 393 -13.45 1.42 2.15
C LYS A 393 -12.58 0.43 2.95
N LYS A 394 -11.26 0.55 2.88
CA LYS A 394 -10.28 -0.35 3.53
C LYS A 394 -10.39 -1.81 3.09
N LYS A 395 -10.81 -2.07 1.86
CA LYS A 395 -10.90 -3.41 1.28
C LYS A 395 -9.97 -3.53 0.08
N ASN A 396 -9.19 -4.61 0.01
CA ASN A 396 -8.43 -4.88 -1.20
C ASN A 396 -9.35 -5.22 -2.36
N TYR A 397 -9.00 -4.71 -3.56
CA TYR A 397 -9.69 -5.09 -4.78
C TYR A 397 -9.23 -6.48 -5.22
N THR A 398 -10.11 -7.45 -5.12
CA THR A 398 -9.84 -8.87 -5.37
C THR A 398 -10.57 -9.37 -6.61
N LEU A 399 -10.16 -10.53 -7.14
CA LEU A 399 -10.85 -11.17 -8.24
C LEU A 399 -12.37 -11.31 -7.97
N ARG A 400 -12.76 -11.68 -6.75
CA ARG A 400 -14.19 -11.78 -6.36
C ARG A 400 -14.91 -10.43 -6.46
N PHE A 401 -14.22 -9.33 -6.15
CA PHE A 401 -14.81 -7.99 -6.30
C PHE A 401 -14.99 -7.67 -7.78
N TYR A 402 -13.98 -7.95 -8.59
CA TYR A 402 -14.02 -7.78 -10.04
C TYR A 402 -15.15 -8.59 -10.69
N GLU A 403 -15.29 -9.87 -10.36
CA GLU A 403 -16.33 -10.75 -10.87
C GLU A 403 -17.74 -10.25 -10.51
N ARG A 404 -17.94 -9.73 -9.30
CA ARG A 404 -19.24 -9.18 -8.87
C ARG A 404 -19.65 -7.93 -9.64
N THR A 405 -18.70 -7.09 -10.03
CA THR A 405 -18.97 -5.84 -10.77
C THR A 405 -19.16 -6.10 -12.27
N ASN A 406 -18.66 -7.21 -12.80
CA ASN A 406 -18.74 -7.57 -14.24
C ASN A 406 -19.74 -8.68 -14.57
N LEU A 407 -20.37 -9.32 -13.58
CA LEU A 407 -21.49 -10.23 -13.84
C LEU A 407 -22.77 -9.41 -14.11
N PRO A 408 -23.58 -9.78 -15.11
CA PRO A 408 -24.88 -9.14 -15.31
C PRO A 408 -25.72 -9.33 -14.03
N SER A 409 -26.25 -8.22 -13.51
CA SER A 409 -27.06 -8.19 -12.30
C SER A 409 -28.25 -9.13 -12.40
N GLN A 410 -28.20 -10.24 -11.67
CA GLN A 410 -29.43 -10.93 -11.24
C GLN A 410 -29.98 -10.05 -10.09
N ASN A 411 -31.15 -9.48 -10.34
CA ASN A 411 -31.91 -8.58 -9.49
C ASN A 411 -31.64 -8.69 -7.99
N THR A 412 -31.05 -7.66 -7.41
CA THR A 412 -31.20 -7.33 -5.98
C THR A 412 -31.26 -5.82 -5.87
N GLU A 413 -32.41 -5.33 -5.41
CA GLU A 413 -32.68 -3.91 -5.13
C GLU A 413 -31.65 -3.34 -4.15
N GLU A 414 -31.00 -2.21 -4.52
CA GLU A 414 -30.12 -1.46 -3.64
C GLU A 414 -30.93 -0.37 -2.88
N PRO A 415 -30.59 -0.12 -1.60
CA PRO A 415 -31.10 1.06 -0.93
C PRO A 415 -30.33 2.30 -1.41
N ARG A 416 -31.09 3.28 -1.90
CA ARG A 416 -30.59 4.59 -2.32
C ARG A 416 -30.07 5.38 -1.12
N SER A 417 -28.79 5.74 -1.11
CA SER A 417 -28.26 6.81 -0.28
C SER A 417 -27.67 7.89 -1.18
N GLY A 418 -28.30 9.06 -1.14
CA GLY A 418 -27.90 10.22 -1.94
C GLY A 418 -26.62 10.85 -1.39
N GLY A 419 -25.63 11.02 -2.25
CA GLY A 419 -24.47 11.87 -2.05
C GLY A 419 -24.23 12.66 -3.33
N VAL A 420 -24.29 13.99 -3.22
CA VAL A 420 -24.16 14.92 -4.33
C VAL A 420 -22.74 14.89 -4.88
N LEU A 421 -22.59 14.35 -6.08
CA LEU A 421 -21.39 14.48 -6.89
C LEU A 421 -21.43 15.83 -7.61
N ARG A 422 -20.53 16.75 -7.30
CA ARG A 422 -20.30 17.92 -8.13
C ARG A 422 -19.47 17.49 -9.34
N THR A 423 -20.12 17.45 -10.48
CA THR A 423 -19.47 17.35 -11.79
C THR A 423 -19.35 18.75 -12.36
N GLU A 424 -18.15 19.29 -12.46
CA GLU A 424 -17.91 20.43 -13.35
C GLU A 424 -17.71 19.90 -14.77
N THR A 425 -18.71 20.14 -15.60
CA THR A 425 -18.63 19.89 -17.04
C THR A 425 -18.26 21.20 -17.72
N ASN A 426 -17.07 21.25 -18.31
CA ASN A 426 -16.79 22.25 -19.34
C ASN A 426 -17.61 21.89 -20.59
N LYS A 427 -18.60 22.72 -20.90
CA LYS A 427 -19.22 22.82 -22.21
C LYS A 427 -18.42 23.85 -22.99
N ASP A 428 -17.89 23.44 -24.10
CA ASP A 428 -17.77 24.11 -25.38
C ASP A 428 -16.55 23.60 -26.13
N GLU A 429 -16.82 22.67 -27.01
CA GLU A 429 -16.13 22.44 -28.30
C GLU A 429 -16.65 21.14 -28.91
N GLN A 430 -17.84 21.24 -29.45
CA GLN A 430 -18.33 20.27 -30.43
C GLN A 430 -18.13 20.85 -31.85
N GLU A 431 -17.78 19.92 -32.74
CA GLU A 431 -17.76 20.06 -34.20
C GLU A 431 -16.41 20.49 -34.80
N ARG A 432 -15.55 19.49 -35.05
CA ARG A 432 -14.89 19.27 -36.34
C ARG A 432 -13.97 18.04 -36.29
N ASN A 433 -14.33 17.02 -36.97
CA ASN A 433 -13.55 15.95 -37.62
C ASN A 433 -14.13 14.56 -37.41
N THR A 434 -15.19 14.30 -38.13
CA THR A 434 -15.55 12.94 -38.51
C THR A 434 -15.30 12.83 -40.00
N ARG A 435 -14.30 12.04 -40.40
CA ARG A 435 -14.24 11.16 -41.57
C ARG A 435 -12.77 10.87 -41.94
N HIS A 436 -12.49 9.60 -42.04
CA HIS A 436 -11.29 8.90 -42.50
C HIS A 436 -10.41 8.37 -41.37
N THR A 437 -10.51 7.08 -41.20
CA THR A 437 -9.47 6.05 -40.94
C THR A 437 -10.00 4.94 -40.06
N SER A 438 -10.82 4.05 -40.59
CA SER A 438 -11.25 2.83 -39.87
C SER A 438 -10.58 1.54 -40.34
N ASP A 439 -9.75 1.56 -41.39
CA ASP A 439 -9.19 0.31 -41.96
C ASP A 439 -7.66 0.17 -41.96
N GLU A 440 -6.90 1.23 -41.72
CA GLU A 440 -5.42 1.12 -41.70
C GLU A 440 -4.79 0.92 -40.33
N THR A 441 -5.51 1.22 -39.23
CA THR A 441 -4.94 1.21 -37.88
C THR A 441 -4.80 -0.19 -37.26
N GLN A 442 -5.36 -1.22 -37.87
CA GLN A 442 -5.19 -2.59 -37.37
C GLN A 442 -3.91 -3.29 -37.85
N ARG A 443 -3.21 -2.74 -38.83
CA ARG A 443 -2.08 -3.44 -39.45
C ARG A 443 -0.73 -3.25 -38.77
N ASP A 444 -0.51 -2.17 -38.00
CA ASP A 444 0.83 -1.83 -37.50
C ASP A 444 0.95 -1.88 -35.95
N LEU A 445 0.04 -2.57 -35.28
CA LEU A 445 -0.09 -2.52 -33.82
C LEU A 445 1.02 -3.21 -33.02
N PHE A 446 1.80 -4.09 -33.65
CA PHE A 446 2.83 -4.89 -32.98
C PHE A 446 4.08 -5.11 -33.85
N SER A 447 4.57 -4.08 -34.54
CA SER A 447 5.86 -4.14 -35.24
C SER A 447 7.05 -3.88 -34.32
#